data_ec6c4eced12a8992112ec179ef63f3d5
#
_entry.id   ec6c4eced12a8992112ec179ef63f3d5
#
_cell.length_a   1.000
_cell.length_b   1.000
_cell.length_c   1.000
_cell.angle_alpha   90.00
_cell.angle_beta   90.00
_cell.angle_gamma   90.00
#
_symmetry.space_group_name_H-M   'P 1'
#
loop_
_entity.id
_entity.type
_entity.pdbx_description
1 polymer ?
#
loop_
_entity_poly.entity_id
_entity_poly.type
_entity_poly.pdbx_seq_one_letter_code
_entity_poly.pdbx_strand_id
1 'polypeptide(L)'
;MNGPQRSLPSFTGLQVVHDARLGFSILIPDGWQRLDVSDSSADFYAPDPADLLTGLAVEGRDLGTEVQPGDLATLRRGFLRGLRELAGSKVESREAEAVGRLISLEARHTFRDGDVIRKRWVRLLYQGRAQVRLIAQAATVEQFDYWEPMFYTAIRTAHFGTFT
;
A
#
# COMPACT_ATOMS: atom_id res chain seq x y z
N MET A 1 35.74 8.11 5.67
CA MET A 1 35.26 7.43 4.45
C MET A 1 33.80 7.77 4.29
N ASN A 2 33.47 8.55 3.29
CA ASN A 2 32.08 8.75 2.91
C ASN A 2 31.64 7.47 2.19
N GLY A 3 30.76 6.69 2.80
CA GLY A 3 30.10 5.59 2.11
C GLY A 3 29.39 6.13 0.87
N PRO A 4 29.12 5.27 -0.14
CA PRO A 4 28.42 5.73 -1.35
C PRO A 4 27.11 6.36 -0.92
N GLN A 5 26.97 7.64 -1.22
CA GLN A 5 25.75 8.40 -0.98
C GLN A 5 24.65 7.71 -1.83
N ARG A 6 23.72 7.01 -1.18
CA ARG A 6 22.58 6.38 -1.87
C ARG A 6 21.83 7.51 -2.59
N SER A 7 21.82 7.47 -3.92
CA SER A 7 20.98 8.38 -4.69
C SER A 7 19.52 8.10 -4.35
N LEU A 8 18.78 9.15 -4.02
CA LEU A 8 17.32 9.04 -3.88
C LEU A 8 16.69 8.90 -5.27
N PRO A 9 15.52 8.24 -5.35
CA PRO A 9 14.79 8.18 -6.61
C PRO A 9 14.42 9.60 -7.07
N SER A 10 14.60 9.88 -8.36
CA SER A 10 14.24 11.17 -8.92
C SER A 10 12.71 11.28 -9.04
N PHE A 11 12.19 12.40 -8.59
CA PHE A 11 10.77 12.72 -8.64
C PHE A 11 10.50 13.64 -9.83
N THR A 12 9.78 13.13 -10.84
CA THR A 12 9.49 13.86 -12.07
C THR A 12 8.07 14.36 -12.18
N GLY A 13 7.22 14.03 -11.23
CA GLY A 13 5.81 14.41 -11.19
C GLY A 13 4.92 13.28 -10.71
N LEU A 14 3.63 13.53 -10.72
CA LEU A 14 2.59 12.61 -10.25
C LEU A 14 1.48 12.49 -11.27
N GLN A 15 0.92 11.28 -11.41
CA GLN A 15 -0.31 11.03 -12.14
C GLN A 15 -1.45 10.73 -11.16
N VAL A 16 -2.64 11.23 -11.47
CA VAL A 16 -3.86 10.93 -10.71
C VAL A 16 -4.45 9.64 -11.23
N VAL A 17 -4.72 8.70 -10.31
CA VAL A 17 -5.51 7.51 -10.59
C VAL A 17 -6.80 7.60 -9.79
N HIS A 18 -7.94 7.52 -10.47
CA HIS A 18 -9.26 7.61 -9.87
C HIS A 18 -10.10 6.39 -10.24
N ASP A 19 -10.62 5.70 -9.22
CA ASP A 19 -11.61 4.63 -9.38
C ASP A 19 -13.00 5.22 -9.14
N ALA A 20 -13.74 5.46 -10.22
CA ALA A 20 -15.08 6.05 -10.15
C ALA A 20 -16.10 5.11 -9.48
N ARG A 21 -15.88 3.80 -9.58
CA ARG A 21 -16.78 2.80 -8.98
C ARG A 21 -16.80 2.89 -7.45
N LEU A 22 -15.63 3.08 -6.84
CA LEU A 22 -15.48 3.16 -5.38
C LEU A 22 -15.35 4.62 -4.89
N GLY A 23 -15.19 5.58 -5.80
CA GLY A 23 -14.95 6.98 -5.43
C GLY A 23 -13.60 7.19 -4.75
N PHE A 24 -12.56 6.48 -5.20
CA PHE A 24 -11.24 6.46 -4.59
C PHE A 24 -10.20 7.09 -5.52
N SER A 25 -9.27 7.83 -4.95
CA SER A 25 -8.19 8.49 -5.69
C SER A 25 -6.84 8.31 -5.02
N ILE A 26 -5.80 8.26 -5.84
CA ILE A 26 -4.42 8.12 -5.40
C ILE A 26 -3.48 8.84 -6.38
N LEU A 27 -2.37 9.37 -5.88
CA LEU A 27 -1.29 9.88 -6.72
C LEU A 27 -0.21 8.81 -6.88
N ILE A 28 0.11 8.50 -8.13
CA ILE A 28 1.17 7.56 -8.49
C ILE A 28 2.32 8.35 -9.14
N PRO A 29 3.59 8.07 -8.83
CA PRO A 29 4.71 8.74 -9.50
C PRO A 29 4.65 8.59 -11.02
N ASP A 30 4.96 9.67 -11.74
CA ASP A 30 5.11 9.62 -13.20
C ASP A 30 6.20 8.62 -13.58
N GLY A 31 5.97 7.93 -14.69
CA GLY A 31 6.87 6.91 -15.19
C GLY A 31 6.66 5.53 -14.59
N TRP A 32 5.88 5.39 -13.53
CA TRP A 32 5.45 4.08 -13.05
C TRP A 32 4.39 3.51 -13.99
N GLN A 33 4.59 2.28 -14.39
CA GLN A 33 3.70 1.61 -15.34
C GLN A 33 2.70 0.73 -14.60
N ARG A 34 1.44 0.84 -15.04
CA ARG A 34 0.40 -0.10 -14.61
C ARG A 34 0.60 -1.41 -15.35
N LEU A 35 0.73 -2.49 -14.59
CA LEU A 35 0.90 -3.84 -15.12
C LEU A 35 -0.36 -4.66 -14.83
N ASP A 36 -0.83 -5.38 -15.86
CA ASP A 36 -1.88 -6.37 -15.69
C ASP A 36 -1.25 -7.64 -15.11
N VAL A 37 -1.54 -7.91 -13.84
CA VAL A 37 -1.17 -9.16 -13.21
C VAL A 37 -2.34 -10.12 -13.39
N SER A 38 -2.19 -11.14 -14.24
CA SER A 38 -3.20 -12.16 -14.47
C SER A 38 -3.60 -12.80 -13.14
N ASP A 39 -4.90 -13.07 -12.97
CA ASP A 39 -5.51 -13.66 -11.77
C ASP A 39 -5.53 -12.78 -10.53
N SER A 40 -5.21 -11.49 -10.65
CA SER A 40 -5.31 -10.52 -9.56
C SER A 40 -6.39 -9.49 -9.82
N SER A 41 -7.21 -9.19 -8.80
CA SER A 41 -8.13 -8.05 -8.80
C SER A 41 -7.42 -6.72 -8.49
N ALA A 42 -6.14 -6.75 -8.21
CA ALA A 42 -5.35 -5.57 -7.89
C ALA A 42 -4.72 -4.96 -9.14
N ASP A 43 -4.70 -3.64 -9.20
CA ASP A 43 -3.86 -2.89 -10.13
C ASP A 43 -2.45 -2.79 -9.54
N PHE A 44 -1.44 -3.10 -10.32
CA PHE A 44 -0.04 -3.03 -9.89
C PHE A 44 0.70 -1.96 -10.67
N TYR A 45 1.36 -1.06 -9.95
CA TYR A 45 2.15 0.04 -10.50
C TYR A 45 3.62 -0.17 -10.16
N ALA A 46 4.47 -0.27 -11.17
CA ALA A 46 5.89 -0.57 -10.99
C ALA A 46 6.79 0.48 -11.63
N PRO A 47 7.89 0.88 -10.95
CA PRO A 47 8.91 1.74 -11.55
C PRO A 47 9.69 1.03 -12.66
N ASP A 48 9.86 -0.30 -12.55
CA ASP A 48 10.49 -1.16 -13.54
C ASP A 48 9.54 -2.30 -13.90
N PRO A 49 9.01 -2.33 -15.14
CA PRO A 49 8.08 -3.38 -15.56
C PRO A 49 8.70 -4.79 -15.61
N ALA A 50 10.02 -4.90 -15.59
CA ALA A 50 10.72 -6.18 -15.52
C ALA A 50 10.80 -6.76 -14.10
N ASP A 51 10.56 -5.94 -13.07
CA ASP A 51 10.56 -6.34 -11.66
C ASP A 51 9.15 -6.27 -11.08
N LEU A 52 8.46 -7.41 -11.06
CA LEU A 52 7.10 -7.54 -10.52
C LEU A 52 7.04 -7.60 -8.99
N LEU A 53 8.20 -7.61 -8.32
CA LEU A 53 8.29 -7.66 -6.86
C LEU A 53 8.40 -6.27 -6.24
N THR A 54 8.65 -5.23 -7.06
CA THR A 54 8.83 -3.86 -6.59
C THR A 54 7.77 -2.96 -7.18
N GLY A 55 6.94 -2.40 -6.32
CA GLY A 55 5.88 -1.48 -6.73
C GLY A 55 4.75 -1.37 -5.70
N LEU A 56 3.63 -0.86 -6.17
CA LEU A 56 2.43 -0.62 -5.38
C LEU A 56 1.25 -1.38 -5.97
N ALA A 57 0.63 -2.25 -5.17
CA ALA A 57 -0.64 -2.89 -5.50
C ALA A 57 -1.79 -2.07 -4.91
N VAL A 58 -2.83 -1.83 -5.71
CA VAL A 58 -4.05 -1.13 -5.31
C VAL A 58 -5.23 -2.05 -5.62
N GLU A 59 -5.96 -2.44 -4.60
CA GLU A 59 -7.14 -3.30 -4.75
C GLU A 59 -8.33 -2.67 -4.05
N GLY A 60 -9.40 -2.47 -4.81
CA GLY A 60 -10.67 -2.00 -4.28
C GLY A 60 -11.73 -3.09 -4.33
N ARG A 61 -12.58 -3.16 -3.31
CA ARG A 61 -13.72 -4.08 -3.29
C ARG A 61 -14.93 -3.47 -2.61
N ASP A 62 -16.12 -3.89 -3.05
CA ASP A 62 -17.37 -3.66 -2.35
C ASP A 62 -17.58 -4.81 -1.37
N LEU A 63 -17.72 -4.48 -0.10
CA LEU A 63 -17.89 -5.49 0.97
C LEU A 63 -19.31 -6.03 1.08
N GLY A 64 -20.27 -5.41 0.41
CA GLY A 64 -21.70 -5.81 0.50
C GLY A 64 -22.38 -5.39 1.80
N THR A 65 -21.63 -4.85 2.77
CA THR A 65 -22.15 -4.36 4.04
C THR A 65 -21.42 -3.08 4.44
N GLU A 66 -22.07 -2.20 5.17
CA GLU A 66 -21.45 -0.98 5.68
C GLU A 66 -20.52 -1.27 6.85
N VAL A 67 -19.33 -0.69 6.78
CA VAL A 67 -18.38 -0.64 7.89
C VAL A 67 -18.68 0.62 8.72
N GLN A 68 -18.82 0.43 10.02
CA GLN A 68 -19.08 1.49 10.97
C GLN A 68 -17.81 1.83 11.76
N PRO A 69 -17.65 3.06 12.27
CA PRO A 69 -16.50 3.41 13.11
C PRO A 69 -16.31 2.48 14.31
N GLY A 70 -17.39 1.93 14.85
CA GLY A 70 -17.35 0.95 15.93
C GLY A 70 -16.70 -0.39 15.58
N ASP A 71 -16.50 -0.66 14.29
CA ASP A 71 -15.86 -1.91 13.82
C ASP A 71 -14.33 -1.85 13.88
N LEU A 72 -13.74 -0.69 14.25
CA LEU A 72 -12.30 -0.48 14.25
C LEU A 72 -11.53 -1.56 15.01
N ALA A 73 -11.95 -1.92 16.22
CA ALA A 73 -11.26 -2.90 17.05
C ALA A 73 -11.24 -4.29 16.41
N THR A 74 -12.36 -4.71 15.81
CA THR A 74 -12.48 -6.00 15.12
C THR A 74 -11.63 -6.05 13.86
N LEU A 75 -11.68 -5.00 13.04
CA LEU A 75 -10.87 -4.87 11.82
C LEU A 75 -9.38 -4.84 12.13
N ARG A 76 -8.98 -4.10 13.16
CA ARG A 76 -7.60 -4.05 13.62
C ARG A 76 -7.07 -5.43 14.02
N ARG A 77 -7.86 -6.19 14.81
CA ARG A 77 -7.44 -7.54 15.22
C ARG A 77 -7.26 -8.47 14.02
N GLY A 78 -8.19 -8.43 13.07
CA GLY A 78 -8.09 -9.24 11.85
C GLY A 78 -6.88 -8.85 11.00
N PHE A 79 -6.62 -7.56 10.86
CA PHE A 79 -5.48 -7.03 10.13
C PHE A 79 -4.15 -7.51 10.74
N LEU A 80 -3.96 -7.34 12.04
CA LEU A 80 -2.75 -7.76 12.73
C LEU A 80 -2.57 -9.28 12.72
N ARG A 81 -3.66 -10.04 12.80
CA ARG A 81 -3.61 -11.49 12.66
C ARG A 81 -3.09 -11.91 11.28
N GLY A 82 -3.61 -11.30 10.22
CA GLY A 82 -3.16 -11.58 8.85
C GLY A 82 -1.67 -11.29 8.65
N LEU A 83 -1.15 -10.22 9.24
CA LEU A 83 0.29 -9.92 9.17
C LEU A 83 1.14 -11.00 9.87
N ARG A 84 0.67 -11.51 11.01
CA ARG A 84 1.40 -12.52 11.80
C ARG A 84 1.43 -13.90 11.14
N GLU A 85 0.53 -14.17 10.22
CA GLU A 85 0.48 -15.44 9.48
C GLU A 85 1.61 -15.59 8.47
N LEU A 86 2.23 -14.49 8.07
CA LEU A 86 3.37 -14.53 7.18
C LEU A 86 4.62 -15.07 7.89
N ALA A 87 5.37 -15.93 7.19
CA ALA A 87 6.57 -16.53 7.75
C ALA A 87 7.58 -15.46 8.16
N GLY A 88 8.13 -15.58 9.38
CA GLY A 88 9.13 -14.65 9.90
C GLY A 88 8.66 -13.21 10.04
N SER A 89 7.34 -12.98 10.14
CA SER A 89 6.77 -11.64 10.22
C SER A 89 7.26 -10.88 11.44
N LYS A 90 7.70 -9.63 11.20
CA LYS A 90 8.01 -8.65 12.25
C LYS A 90 7.31 -7.35 11.88
N VAL A 91 6.40 -6.91 12.74
CA VAL A 91 5.72 -5.62 12.60
C VAL A 91 6.62 -4.52 13.17
N GLU A 92 7.07 -3.60 12.32
CA GLU A 92 7.92 -2.46 12.71
C GLU A 92 7.10 -1.29 13.22
N SER A 93 5.97 -1.01 12.58
CA SER A 93 5.05 0.05 12.97
C SER A 93 3.62 -0.34 12.63
N ARG A 94 2.67 0.21 13.37
CA ARG A 94 1.25 -0.01 13.14
C ARG A 94 0.44 1.17 13.63
N GLU A 95 -0.59 1.53 12.88
CA GLU A 95 -1.54 2.58 13.21
C GLU A 95 -2.96 2.10 12.89
N ALA A 96 -3.91 2.53 13.69
CA ALA A 96 -5.32 2.25 13.47
C ALA A 96 -6.13 3.44 13.98
N GLU A 97 -6.94 4.04 13.12
CA GLU A 97 -7.77 5.19 13.47
C GLU A 97 -9.11 5.17 12.76
N ALA A 98 -10.09 5.81 13.40
CA ALA A 98 -11.35 6.13 12.79
C ALA A 98 -11.56 7.64 12.85
N VAL A 99 -11.79 8.26 11.68
CA VAL A 99 -12.05 9.70 11.56
C VAL A 99 -13.34 9.88 10.75
N GLY A 100 -14.39 10.34 11.42
CA GLY A 100 -15.71 10.36 10.80
C GLY A 100 -16.13 8.95 10.40
N ARG A 101 -16.44 8.76 9.11
CA ARG A 101 -16.81 7.46 8.55
C ARG A 101 -15.60 6.64 8.05
N LEU A 102 -14.42 7.24 8.01
CA LEU A 102 -13.22 6.59 7.51
C LEU A 102 -12.55 5.76 8.61
N ILE A 103 -12.23 4.52 8.29
CA ILE A 103 -11.32 3.69 9.07
C ILE A 103 -10.04 3.49 8.26
N SER A 104 -8.90 3.74 8.90
CA SER A 104 -7.57 3.54 8.32
C SER A 104 -6.75 2.62 9.21
N LEU A 105 -6.27 1.54 8.63
CA LEU A 105 -5.35 0.60 9.26
C LEU A 105 -4.05 0.60 8.48
N GLU A 106 -2.93 0.66 9.16
CA GLU A 106 -1.62 0.77 8.51
C GLU A 106 -0.57 -0.01 9.28
N ALA A 107 0.33 -0.66 8.55
CA ALA A 107 1.49 -1.32 9.14
C ALA A 107 2.66 -1.37 8.16
N ARG A 108 3.85 -1.26 8.71
CA ARG A 108 5.09 -1.63 8.04
C ARG A 108 5.61 -2.89 8.70
N HIS A 109 5.95 -3.87 7.90
CA HIS A 109 6.43 -5.14 8.41
C HIS A 109 7.42 -5.78 7.45
N THR A 110 8.28 -6.62 8.01
CA THR A 110 9.14 -7.51 7.25
C THR A 110 8.64 -8.94 7.38
N PHE A 111 8.92 -9.75 6.40
CA PHE A 111 8.57 -11.17 6.38
C PHE A 111 9.58 -11.94 5.54
N ARG A 112 9.57 -13.26 5.68
CA ARG A 112 10.43 -14.13 4.90
C ARG A 112 9.67 -14.70 3.71
N ASP A 113 10.26 -14.54 2.53
CA ASP A 113 9.80 -15.17 1.30
C ASP A 113 10.93 -16.06 0.77
N GLY A 114 10.87 -17.38 1.09
CA GLY A 114 11.99 -18.27 0.91
C GLY A 114 13.18 -17.85 1.75
N ASP A 115 14.32 -17.60 1.11
CA ASP A 115 15.56 -17.14 1.76
C ASP A 115 15.71 -15.61 1.79
N VAL A 116 14.72 -14.90 1.24
CA VAL A 116 14.76 -13.43 1.12
C VAL A 116 13.87 -12.80 2.18
N ILE A 117 14.40 -11.78 2.86
CA ILE A 117 13.60 -10.90 3.72
C ILE A 117 13.05 -9.78 2.84
N ARG A 118 11.72 -9.60 2.88
CA ARG A 118 11.02 -8.53 2.17
C ARG A 118 10.38 -7.59 3.17
N LYS A 119 10.18 -6.34 2.74
CA LYS A 119 9.48 -5.33 3.52
C LYS A 119 8.24 -4.88 2.76
N ARG A 120 7.14 -4.72 3.50
CA ARG A 120 5.87 -4.19 3.01
C ARG A 120 5.39 -3.03 3.86
N TRP A 121 4.72 -2.13 3.21
CA TRP A 121 3.88 -1.12 3.82
C TRP A 121 2.45 -1.36 3.34
N VAL A 122 1.57 -1.72 4.24
CA VAL A 122 0.17 -2.04 3.95
C VAL A 122 -0.72 -0.96 4.56
N ARG A 123 -1.65 -0.45 3.80
CA ARG A 123 -2.71 0.43 4.28
C ARG A 123 -4.06 -0.09 3.81
N LEU A 124 -5.00 -0.22 4.76
CA LEU A 124 -6.40 -0.54 4.49
C LEU A 124 -7.26 0.67 4.79
N LEU A 125 -8.08 1.06 3.85
CA LEU A 125 -9.05 2.14 3.99
C LEU A 125 -10.46 1.57 3.85
N TYR A 126 -11.33 1.94 4.79
CA TYR A 126 -12.74 1.58 4.77
C TYR A 126 -13.60 2.82 4.86
N GLN A 127 -14.59 2.92 4.00
CA GLN A 127 -15.64 3.94 4.09
C GLN A 127 -16.94 3.42 3.49
N GLY A 128 -18.00 3.37 4.32
CA GLY A 128 -19.25 2.77 3.90
C GLY A 128 -19.05 1.30 3.55
N ARG A 129 -19.39 0.91 2.32
CA ARG A 129 -19.22 -0.44 1.80
C ARG A 129 -17.89 -0.68 1.07
N ALA A 130 -17.11 0.37 0.90
CA ALA A 130 -15.86 0.31 0.14
C ALA A 130 -14.68 -0.06 1.04
N GLN A 131 -13.83 -0.96 0.52
CA GLN A 131 -12.52 -1.26 1.07
C GLN A 131 -11.47 -1.03 -0.02
N VAL A 132 -10.41 -0.33 0.33
CA VAL A 132 -9.24 -0.19 -0.54
C VAL A 132 -8.02 -0.70 0.21
N ARG A 133 -7.27 -1.58 -0.43
CA ARG A 133 -6.02 -2.12 0.10
C ARG A 133 -4.86 -1.64 -0.75
N LEU A 134 -3.88 -1.05 -0.10
CA LEU A 134 -2.64 -0.56 -0.70
C LEU A 134 -1.49 -1.38 -0.13
N ILE A 135 -0.67 -1.96 -1.00
CA ILE A 135 0.53 -2.70 -0.60
C ILE A 135 1.72 -2.18 -1.38
N ALA A 136 2.62 -1.47 -0.69
CA ALA A 136 3.93 -1.14 -1.23
C ALA A 136 4.93 -2.23 -0.83
N GLN A 137 5.67 -2.74 -1.79
CA GLN A 137 6.65 -3.81 -1.61
C GLN A 137 7.83 -3.59 -2.54
N ALA A 138 8.98 -4.12 -2.16
CA ALA A 138 10.14 -4.22 -3.04
C ALA A 138 10.76 -5.62 -2.96
N ALA A 139 11.60 -5.95 -3.93
CA ALA A 139 12.25 -7.25 -4.00
C ALA A 139 13.18 -7.51 -2.81
N THR A 140 13.82 -6.46 -2.27
CA THR A 140 14.67 -6.50 -1.09
C THR A 140 14.35 -5.35 -0.14
N VAL A 141 14.86 -5.44 1.10
CA VAL A 141 14.71 -4.34 2.08
C VAL A 141 15.43 -3.08 1.59
N GLU A 142 16.60 -3.21 0.98
CA GLU A 142 17.36 -2.07 0.44
C GLU A 142 16.60 -1.36 -0.67
N GLN A 143 15.95 -2.12 -1.56
CA GLN A 143 15.12 -1.54 -2.62
C GLN A 143 13.86 -0.87 -2.05
N PHE A 144 13.26 -1.45 -1.01
CA PHE A 144 12.15 -0.80 -0.33
C PHE A 144 12.58 0.56 0.23
N ASP A 145 13.71 0.60 0.94
CA ASP A 145 14.23 1.85 1.52
C ASP A 145 14.54 2.89 0.43
N TYR A 146 15.03 2.45 -0.72
CA TYR A 146 15.25 3.32 -1.87
C TYR A 146 13.94 3.96 -2.39
N TRP A 147 12.87 3.15 -2.54
CA TRP A 147 11.59 3.60 -3.09
C TRP A 147 10.64 4.18 -2.03
N GLU A 148 10.97 4.10 -0.76
CA GLU A 148 10.08 4.53 0.33
C GLU A 148 9.53 5.95 0.15
N PRO A 149 10.28 6.99 -0.29
CA PRO A 149 9.72 8.31 -0.53
C PRO A 149 8.58 8.33 -1.55
N MET A 150 8.66 7.47 -2.57
CA MET A 150 7.61 7.33 -3.59
C MET A 150 6.41 6.57 -3.04
N PHE A 151 6.64 5.49 -2.30
CA PHE A 151 5.59 4.76 -1.60
C PHE A 151 4.86 5.67 -0.61
N TYR A 152 5.59 6.49 0.12
CA TYR A 152 5.02 7.46 1.05
C TYR A 152 4.03 8.39 0.36
N THR A 153 4.42 8.99 -0.76
CA THR A 153 3.55 9.90 -1.52
C THR A 153 2.29 9.18 -1.97
N ALA A 154 2.40 8.00 -2.56
CA ALA A 154 1.25 7.25 -3.03
C ALA A 154 0.31 6.87 -1.88
N ILE A 155 0.84 6.26 -0.83
CA ILE A 155 0.03 5.77 0.30
C ILE A 155 -0.62 6.92 1.07
N ARG A 156 0.07 8.03 1.26
CA ARG A 156 -0.46 9.19 2.01
C ARG A 156 -1.47 10.02 1.22
N THR A 157 -1.42 9.99 -0.11
CA THR A 157 -2.41 10.72 -0.93
C THR A 157 -3.68 9.93 -1.19
N ALA A 158 -3.67 8.63 -0.93
CA ALA A 158 -4.81 7.75 -1.13
C ALA A 158 -6.00 8.16 -0.26
N HIS A 159 -7.15 8.39 -0.88
CA HIS A 159 -8.36 8.82 -0.17
C HIS A 159 -9.63 8.52 -0.97
N PHE A 160 -10.75 8.48 -0.28
CA PHE A 160 -12.06 8.51 -0.93
C PHE A 160 -12.39 9.96 -1.30
N GLY A 161 -12.76 10.17 -2.55
CA GLY A 161 -13.02 11.47 -3.15
C GLY A 161 -12.11 11.76 -4.33
N THR A 162 -12.17 12.99 -4.81
CA THR A 162 -11.34 13.49 -5.91
C THR A 162 -10.33 14.50 -5.39
N PHE A 163 -9.23 14.68 -6.11
CA PHE A 163 -8.31 15.79 -5.86
C PHE A 163 -8.95 17.09 -6.35
N THR A 164 -8.92 18.11 -5.51
CA THR A 164 -9.42 19.47 -5.80
C THR A 164 -8.26 20.42 -6.07
#